data_66ed606f366a71544f5f83f6c2e00f6a
#
_entry.id   66ed606f366a71544f5f83f6c2e00f6a
#
_cell.length_a   1.000
_cell.length_b   1.000
_cell.length_c   1.000
_cell.angle_alpha   90.00
_cell.angle_beta   90.00
_cell.angle_gamma   90.00
#
_symmetry.space_group_name_H-M   'P 1'
#
loop_
_entity.id
_entity.type
_entity.pdbx_description
1 polymer ?
#
loop_
_entity_poly.entity_id
_entity_poly.type
_entity_poly.pdbx_seq_one_letter_code
_entity_poly.pdbx_strand_id
1 'polypeptide(L)'
;MLSLFLIILGHMAYGVTNGLWKGPRDRVGTLPLILMRSFGCCVIFFISHLLFTYFQVLPAKEFSSQDILYTVLICMVNYFGLFFYLKSLKHTYVSNVIGFGKMGLIIGILIGVFFYGESISMIKGSACVAILLAVTLIEKSIKIEKTPISKVLIYSILSRLFLSTGLLFVPFIEKIGILLFCSILEAVVFSMSLILFLFQKDKSWKGVDAKTRNEIFFLIILGTIGIFCLNFAITKTSIIVFAFMGLIEPIIGILVSIFYHKEKINKLQFVGLALGLVSSFVLSFL
;
A
#
# COMPACT_ATOMS: atom_id res chain seq x y z
N MET A 1 -13.25 -4.70 -17.71
CA MET A 1 -14.11 -4.64 -16.52
C MET A 1 -13.53 -5.36 -15.29
N LEU A 2 -13.08 -6.61 -15.40
CA LEU A 2 -12.51 -7.36 -14.27
C LEU A 2 -11.29 -6.66 -13.62
N SER A 3 -10.34 -6.16 -14.42
CA SER A 3 -9.16 -5.45 -13.90
C SER A 3 -9.53 -4.19 -13.11
N LEU A 4 -10.49 -3.40 -13.59
CA LEU A 4 -10.96 -2.21 -12.88
C LEU A 4 -11.63 -2.57 -11.55
N PHE A 5 -12.45 -3.60 -11.53
CA PHE A 5 -13.05 -4.11 -10.30
C PHE A 5 -11.99 -4.54 -9.28
N LEU A 6 -10.96 -5.27 -9.73
CA LEU A 6 -9.87 -5.71 -8.86
C LEU A 6 -9.01 -4.54 -8.36
N ILE A 7 -8.79 -3.49 -9.17
CA ILE A 7 -8.11 -2.26 -8.72
C ILE A 7 -8.90 -1.62 -7.58
N ILE A 8 -10.20 -1.41 -7.77
CA ILE A 8 -11.07 -0.81 -6.75
C ILE A 8 -11.06 -1.65 -5.48
N LEU A 9 -11.29 -2.95 -5.59
CA LEU A 9 -11.29 -3.87 -4.45
C LEU A 9 -9.94 -3.87 -3.72
N GLY A 10 -8.84 -3.90 -4.46
CA GLY A 10 -7.50 -3.87 -3.90
C GLY A 10 -7.21 -2.57 -3.14
N HIS A 11 -7.49 -1.42 -3.74
CA HIS A 11 -7.28 -0.13 -3.07
C HIS A 11 -8.24 0.09 -1.90
N MET A 12 -9.47 -0.42 -1.97
CA MET A 12 -10.38 -0.42 -0.80
C MET A 12 -9.79 -1.27 0.34
N ALA A 13 -9.34 -2.48 0.06
CA ALA A 13 -8.72 -3.35 1.05
C ALA A 13 -7.47 -2.71 1.67
N TYR A 14 -6.61 -2.09 0.86
CA TYR A 14 -5.44 -1.35 1.36
C TYR A 14 -5.82 -0.10 2.15
N GLY A 15 -6.83 0.64 1.73
CA GLY A 15 -7.33 1.81 2.45
C GLY A 15 -7.80 1.44 3.85
N VAL A 16 -8.59 0.37 3.97
CA VAL A 16 -9.02 -0.16 5.28
C VAL A 16 -7.82 -0.63 6.09
N THR A 17 -6.92 -1.40 5.50
CA THR A 17 -5.70 -1.87 6.14
C THR A 17 -4.88 -0.70 6.68
N ASN A 18 -4.62 0.32 5.87
CA ASN A 18 -3.85 1.50 6.24
C ASN A 18 -4.51 2.27 7.41
N GLY A 19 -5.83 2.36 7.43
CA GLY A 19 -6.56 2.93 8.55
C GLY A 19 -6.43 2.11 9.84
N LEU A 20 -6.37 0.79 9.75
CA LEU A 20 -6.32 -0.10 10.91
C LEU A 20 -4.93 -0.28 11.52
N TRP A 21 -3.84 -0.01 10.81
CA TRP A 21 -2.47 -0.26 11.29
C TRP A 21 -2.13 0.39 12.63
N LYS A 22 -2.67 1.58 12.91
CA LYS A 22 -2.28 2.38 14.09
C LYS A 22 -2.58 1.69 15.40
N GLY A 23 -3.77 1.12 15.56
CA GLY A 23 -4.19 0.48 16.81
C GLY A 23 -3.28 -0.68 17.24
N PRO A 24 -3.14 -1.75 16.43
CA PRO A 24 -2.24 -2.86 16.74
C PRO A 24 -0.78 -2.42 16.88
N ARG A 25 -0.30 -1.49 16.03
CA ARG A 25 1.07 -0.99 16.11
C ARG A 25 1.38 -0.34 17.46
N ASP A 26 0.45 0.45 18.00
CA ASP A 26 0.65 1.14 19.29
C ASP A 26 0.71 0.16 20.47
N ARG A 27 0.08 -1.02 20.32
CA ARG A 27 0.07 -2.06 21.36
C ARG A 27 1.25 -3.03 21.29
N VAL A 28 1.59 -3.54 20.10
CA VAL A 28 2.64 -4.57 19.95
C VAL A 28 3.96 -4.03 19.37
N GLY A 29 3.97 -2.81 18.86
CA GLY A 29 5.13 -2.23 18.18
C GLY A 29 5.14 -2.46 16.67
N THR A 30 6.00 -1.71 15.98
CA THR A 30 6.05 -1.70 14.51
C THR A 30 6.54 -3.02 13.94
N LEU A 31 7.71 -3.50 14.37
CA LEU A 31 8.33 -4.70 13.81
C LEU A 31 7.55 -5.98 14.14
N PRO A 32 7.11 -6.23 15.38
CA PRO A 32 6.27 -7.40 15.69
C PRO A 32 4.98 -7.43 14.87
N LEU A 33 4.34 -6.27 14.65
CA LEU A 33 3.13 -6.20 13.82
C LEU A 33 3.40 -6.59 12.37
N ILE A 34 4.47 -6.06 11.76
CA ILE A 34 4.85 -6.43 10.39
C ILE A 34 5.14 -7.93 10.32
N LEU A 35 5.90 -8.47 11.28
CA LEU A 35 6.25 -9.90 11.32
C LEU A 35 5.01 -10.79 11.32
N MET A 36 4.07 -10.55 12.23
CA MET A 36 2.86 -11.37 12.34
C MET A 36 2.00 -11.28 11.08
N ARG A 37 1.80 -10.08 10.55
CA ARG A 37 0.99 -9.86 9.35
C ARG A 37 1.65 -10.49 8.12
N SER A 38 2.93 -10.24 7.89
CA SER A 38 3.61 -10.72 6.68
C SER A 38 3.82 -12.23 6.70
N PHE A 39 4.04 -12.83 7.87
CA PHE A 39 4.05 -14.29 8.00
C PHE A 39 2.71 -14.89 7.59
N GLY A 40 1.59 -14.36 8.09
CA GLY A 40 0.25 -14.84 7.72
C GLY A 40 -0.03 -14.72 6.22
N CYS A 41 0.27 -13.56 5.62
CA CYS A 41 0.08 -13.35 4.18
C CYS A 41 1.00 -14.28 3.35
N CYS A 42 2.27 -14.43 3.74
CA CYS A 42 3.22 -15.31 3.07
C CYS A 42 2.72 -16.76 3.04
N VAL A 43 2.26 -17.28 4.19
CA VAL A 43 1.72 -18.63 4.30
C VAL A 43 0.50 -18.83 3.39
N ILE A 44 -0.44 -17.88 3.39
CA ILE A 44 -1.63 -17.95 2.53
C ILE A 44 -1.22 -17.98 1.05
N PHE A 45 -0.33 -17.08 0.60
CA PHE A 45 0.10 -17.05 -0.80
C PHE A 45 0.89 -18.29 -1.19
N PHE A 46 1.77 -18.77 -0.32
CA PHE A 46 2.58 -19.95 -0.60
C PHE A 46 1.71 -21.21 -0.71
N ILE A 47 0.80 -21.42 0.24
CA ILE A 47 -0.15 -22.55 0.18
C ILE A 47 -1.03 -22.44 -1.07
N SER A 48 -1.55 -21.23 -1.37
CA SER A 48 -2.33 -21.00 -2.58
C SER A 48 -1.52 -21.33 -3.85
N HIS A 49 -0.26 -20.89 -3.91
CA HIS A 49 0.62 -21.21 -5.04
C HIS A 49 0.77 -22.73 -5.22
N LEU A 50 1.06 -23.47 -4.15
CA LEU A 50 1.21 -24.93 -4.20
C LEU A 50 -0.08 -25.61 -4.65
N LEU A 51 -1.23 -25.24 -4.09
CA LEU A 51 -2.53 -25.83 -4.44
C LEU A 51 -2.89 -25.55 -5.90
N PHE A 52 -2.80 -24.31 -6.36
CA PHE A 52 -3.15 -23.96 -7.74
C PHE A 52 -2.18 -24.57 -8.77
N THR A 53 -0.92 -24.76 -8.40
CA THR A 53 0.05 -25.49 -9.24
C THR A 53 -0.26 -26.99 -9.27
N TYR A 54 -0.55 -27.59 -8.11
CA TYR A 54 -0.90 -29.01 -8.01
C TYR A 54 -2.16 -29.35 -8.80
N PHE A 55 -3.20 -28.53 -8.70
CA PHE A 55 -4.45 -28.71 -9.47
C PHE A 55 -4.38 -28.19 -10.91
N GLN A 56 -3.22 -27.74 -11.36
CA GLN A 56 -2.99 -27.21 -12.72
C GLN A 56 -3.94 -26.06 -13.11
N VAL A 57 -4.42 -25.30 -12.12
CA VAL A 57 -5.28 -24.13 -12.35
C VAL A 57 -4.48 -22.97 -12.95
N LEU A 58 -3.19 -22.84 -12.58
CA LEU A 58 -2.27 -21.88 -13.14
C LEU A 58 -1.20 -22.57 -13.98
N PRO A 59 -0.85 -22.01 -15.15
CA PRO A 59 0.23 -22.56 -15.96
C PRO A 59 1.55 -22.50 -15.19
N ALA A 60 2.34 -23.56 -15.28
CA ALA A 60 3.70 -23.56 -14.77
C ALA A 60 4.51 -22.47 -15.50
N LYS A 61 5.23 -21.65 -14.73
CA LYS A 61 6.11 -20.62 -15.27
C LYS A 61 7.55 -21.11 -15.21
N GLU A 62 8.27 -20.93 -16.31
CA GLU A 62 9.71 -21.16 -16.34
C GLU A 62 10.43 -19.87 -15.93
N PHE A 63 11.22 -19.94 -14.88
CA PHE A 63 12.01 -18.83 -14.37
C PHE A 63 13.39 -19.31 -13.90
N SER A 64 14.36 -18.40 -13.95
CA SER A 64 15.73 -18.66 -13.53
C SER A 64 15.97 -18.24 -12.09
N SER A 65 17.10 -18.66 -11.51
CA SER A 65 17.54 -18.18 -10.20
C SER A 65 17.79 -16.66 -10.20
N GLN A 66 18.16 -16.08 -11.35
CA GLN A 66 18.34 -14.63 -11.50
C GLN A 66 17.00 -13.90 -11.41
N ASP A 67 15.92 -14.44 -11.98
CA ASP A 67 14.56 -13.85 -11.89
C ASP A 67 14.10 -13.77 -10.43
N ILE A 68 14.37 -14.81 -9.64
CA ILE A 68 14.11 -14.82 -8.20
C ILE A 68 14.94 -13.77 -7.46
N LEU A 69 16.25 -13.72 -7.75
CA LEU A 69 17.15 -12.75 -7.13
C LEU A 69 16.69 -11.30 -7.38
N TYR A 70 16.38 -10.95 -8.62
CA TYR A 70 15.90 -9.61 -8.96
C TYR A 70 14.54 -9.31 -8.31
N THR A 71 13.65 -10.30 -8.25
CA THR A 71 12.38 -10.17 -7.52
C THR A 71 12.61 -9.88 -6.03
N VAL A 72 13.51 -10.60 -5.39
CA VAL A 72 13.87 -10.36 -3.98
C VAL A 72 14.42 -8.94 -3.80
N LEU A 73 15.33 -8.50 -4.67
CA LEU A 73 15.93 -7.16 -4.57
C LEU A 73 14.89 -6.05 -4.69
N ILE A 74 13.97 -6.11 -5.65
CA ILE A 74 12.94 -5.07 -5.80
C ILE A 74 11.95 -5.10 -4.63
N CYS A 75 11.62 -6.28 -4.09
CA CYS A 75 10.80 -6.43 -2.89
C CYS A 75 11.49 -5.86 -1.64
N MET A 76 12.82 -6.00 -1.51
CA MET A 76 13.59 -5.38 -0.42
C MET A 76 13.53 -3.85 -0.49
N VAL A 77 13.62 -3.26 -1.68
CA VAL A 77 13.46 -1.82 -1.86
C VAL A 77 12.04 -1.38 -1.45
N ASN A 78 11.02 -2.11 -1.88
CA ASN A 78 9.62 -1.81 -1.54
C ASN A 78 9.34 -1.92 -0.04
N TYR A 79 9.99 -2.86 0.67
CA TYR A 79 9.87 -3.02 2.13
C TYR A 79 10.11 -1.72 2.90
N PHE A 80 11.10 -0.93 2.52
CA PHE A 80 11.37 0.34 3.18
C PHE A 80 10.20 1.31 3.11
N GLY A 81 9.36 1.20 2.08
CA GLY A 81 8.13 1.97 1.98
C GLY A 81 7.16 1.69 3.11
N LEU A 82 6.87 0.42 3.39
CA LEU A 82 6.04 0.00 4.51
C LEU A 82 6.66 0.38 5.86
N PHE A 83 7.98 0.18 6.01
CA PHE A 83 8.70 0.52 7.22
C PHE A 83 8.61 2.02 7.55
N PHE A 84 8.84 2.90 6.58
CA PHE A 84 8.73 4.34 6.78
C PHE A 84 7.27 4.78 6.97
N TYR A 85 6.30 4.15 6.31
CA TYR A 85 4.88 4.37 6.55
C TYR A 85 4.53 4.17 8.03
N LEU A 86 4.88 3.03 8.58
CA LEU A 86 4.60 2.72 9.98
C LEU A 86 5.40 3.58 10.96
N LYS A 87 6.62 4.00 10.60
CA LYS A 87 7.36 5.00 11.36
C LYS A 87 6.67 6.37 11.38
N SER A 88 6.12 6.82 10.25
CA SER A 88 5.42 8.11 10.19
C SER A 88 4.18 8.10 11.08
N LEU A 89 3.42 6.98 11.12
CA LEU A 89 2.25 6.81 12.00
C LEU A 89 2.57 6.95 13.49
N LYS A 90 3.82 6.76 13.91
CA LYS A 90 4.23 6.93 15.32
C LYS A 90 4.13 8.41 15.76
N HIS A 91 4.21 9.32 14.83
CA HIS A 91 4.41 10.74 15.11
C HIS A 91 3.18 11.61 14.80
N THR A 92 2.14 11.04 14.18
CA THR A 92 0.96 11.82 13.76
C THR A 92 -0.29 10.96 13.59
N TYR A 93 -1.41 11.60 13.26
CA TYR A 93 -2.66 10.92 12.92
C TYR A 93 -2.56 10.16 11.60
N VAL A 94 -3.40 9.11 11.46
CA VAL A 94 -3.47 8.30 10.23
C VAL A 94 -3.84 9.17 9.02
N SER A 95 -4.84 10.04 9.19
CA SER A 95 -5.30 10.98 8.15
C SER A 95 -4.17 11.86 7.60
N ASN A 96 -3.24 12.28 8.45
CA ASN A 96 -2.10 13.11 8.04
C ASN A 96 -1.11 12.33 7.16
N VAL A 97 -0.77 11.10 7.55
CA VAL A 97 0.19 10.27 6.79
C VAL A 97 -0.42 9.87 5.44
N ILE A 98 -1.70 9.56 5.43
CA ILE A 98 -2.43 9.17 4.22
C ILE A 98 -2.55 10.36 3.25
N GLY A 99 -2.70 11.59 3.76
CA GLY A 99 -2.74 12.80 2.94
C GLY A 99 -1.53 12.98 2.01
N PHE A 100 -0.35 12.47 2.39
CA PHE A 100 0.83 12.44 1.49
C PHE A 100 0.72 11.43 0.33
N GLY A 101 -0.39 10.71 0.19
CA GLY A 101 -0.65 9.77 -0.91
C GLY A 101 -0.48 10.37 -2.31
N LYS A 102 -0.71 11.69 -2.48
CA LYS A 102 -0.51 12.42 -3.74
C LYS A 102 0.90 12.28 -4.34
N MET A 103 1.92 12.15 -3.50
CA MET A 103 3.29 11.94 -4.00
C MET A 103 3.43 10.61 -4.73
N GLY A 104 2.72 9.56 -4.27
CA GLY A 104 2.67 8.29 -4.97
C GLY A 104 2.05 8.40 -6.36
N LEU A 105 1.06 9.27 -6.55
CA LEU A 105 0.47 9.55 -7.86
C LEU A 105 1.50 10.19 -8.80
N ILE A 106 2.18 11.26 -8.35
CA ILE A 106 3.20 11.95 -9.18
C ILE A 106 4.29 10.95 -9.59
N ILE A 107 4.80 10.16 -8.65
CA ILE A 107 5.81 9.14 -8.94
C ILE A 107 5.26 8.08 -9.89
N GLY A 108 4.00 7.67 -9.72
CA GLY A 108 3.32 6.72 -10.60
C GLY A 108 3.23 7.22 -12.05
N ILE A 109 2.87 8.49 -12.25
CA ILE A 109 2.86 9.12 -13.57
C ILE A 109 4.26 9.13 -14.18
N LEU A 110 5.28 9.54 -13.41
CA LEU A 110 6.66 9.54 -13.90
C LEU A 110 7.11 8.13 -14.28
N ILE A 111 6.81 7.12 -13.49
CA ILE A 111 7.12 5.72 -13.81
C ILE A 111 6.38 5.28 -15.08
N GLY A 112 5.08 5.58 -15.22
CA GLY A 112 4.30 5.24 -16.42
C GLY A 112 4.89 5.85 -17.69
N VAL A 113 5.27 7.12 -17.64
CA VAL A 113 5.86 7.82 -18.80
C VAL A 113 7.28 7.31 -19.10
N PHE A 114 8.18 7.30 -18.12
CA PHE A 114 9.60 7.04 -18.36
C PHE A 114 9.96 5.54 -18.51
N PHE A 115 9.27 4.66 -17.79
CA PHE A 115 9.58 3.23 -17.82
C PHE A 115 8.66 2.42 -18.73
N TYR A 116 7.41 2.87 -18.90
CA TYR A 116 6.42 2.14 -19.70
C TYR A 116 6.02 2.89 -20.98
N GLY A 117 6.57 4.09 -21.23
CA GLY A 117 6.30 4.88 -22.45
C GLY A 117 4.84 5.34 -22.60
N GLU A 118 4.09 5.43 -21.48
CA GLU A 118 2.70 5.84 -21.52
C GLU A 118 2.54 7.33 -21.80
N SER A 119 1.54 7.71 -22.62
CA SER A 119 1.22 9.10 -22.90
C SER A 119 0.17 9.67 -21.94
N ILE A 120 0.32 10.94 -21.58
CA ILE A 120 -0.65 11.68 -20.78
C ILE A 120 -1.53 12.49 -21.72
N SER A 121 -2.83 12.14 -21.84
CA SER A 121 -3.80 12.99 -22.52
C SER A 121 -4.11 14.25 -21.70
N MET A 122 -4.59 15.33 -22.36
CA MET A 122 -5.01 16.55 -21.64
C MET A 122 -6.06 16.27 -20.57
N ILE A 123 -6.96 15.31 -20.80
CA ILE A 123 -8.01 14.95 -19.87
C ILE A 123 -7.41 14.24 -18.64
N LYS A 124 -6.48 13.33 -18.85
CA LYS A 124 -5.74 12.69 -17.74
C LYS A 124 -4.92 13.73 -16.95
N GLY A 125 -4.31 14.69 -17.64
CA GLY A 125 -3.58 15.79 -17.03
C GLY A 125 -4.46 16.71 -16.17
N SER A 126 -5.63 17.11 -16.66
CA SER A 126 -6.58 17.95 -15.90
C SER A 126 -7.11 17.24 -14.65
N ALA A 127 -7.39 15.95 -14.75
CA ALA A 127 -7.81 15.16 -13.61
C ALA A 127 -6.69 15.02 -12.58
N CYS A 128 -5.41 14.92 -12.98
CA CYS A 128 -4.27 14.99 -12.06
C CYS A 128 -4.29 16.28 -11.24
N VAL A 129 -4.49 17.42 -11.91
CA VAL A 129 -4.54 18.73 -11.25
C VAL A 129 -5.70 18.78 -10.24
N ALA A 130 -6.89 18.29 -10.62
CA ALA A 130 -8.06 18.26 -9.72
C ALA A 130 -7.79 17.42 -8.46
N ILE A 131 -7.13 16.29 -8.62
CA ILE A 131 -6.76 15.40 -7.52
C ILE A 131 -5.69 16.04 -6.62
N LEU A 132 -4.66 16.69 -7.20
CA LEU A 132 -3.67 17.42 -6.42
C LEU A 132 -4.30 18.55 -5.62
N LEU A 133 -5.29 19.25 -6.17
CA LEU A 133 -6.07 20.26 -5.47
C LEU A 133 -6.89 19.62 -4.33
N ALA A 134 -7.57 18.51 -4.59
CA ALA A 134 -8.33 17.78 -3.56
C ALA A 134 -7.48 17.42 -2.36
N VAL A 135 -6.30 16.83 -2.60
CA VAL A 135 -5.38 16.44 -1.51
C VAL A 135 -4.79 17.66 -0.81
N THR A 136 -4.51 18.74 -1.55
CA THR A 136 -4.03 20.01 -0.94
C THR A 136 -5.09 20.59 0.01
N LEU A 137 -6.38 20.52 -0.32
CA LEU A 137 -7.47 20.93 0.57
C LEU A 137 -7.53 20.07 1.83
N ILE A 138 -7.31 18.76 1.71
CA ILE A 138 -7.23 17.85 2.85
C ILE A 138 -6.06 18.24 3.76
N GLU A 139 -4.88 18.50 3.20
CA GLU A 139 -3.67 18.83 3.98
C GLU A 139 -3.74 20.17 4.70
N LYS A 140 -4.25 21.24 4.04
CA LYS A 140 -4.36 22.58 4.66
C LYS A 140 -5.17 22.59 5.94
N SER A 141 -5.99 21.58 6.15
CA SER A 141 -6.86 21.44 7.30
C SER A 141 -6.26 20.65 8.46
N ILE A 142 -5.07 20.09 8.28
CA ILE A 142 -4.43 19.23 9.26
C ILE A 142 -3.71 20.09 10.29
N LYS A 143 -4.23 20.13 11.52
CA LYS A 143 -3.49 20.68 12.67
C LYS A 143 -2.42 19.69 13.08
N ILE A 144 -1.16 20.02 12.84
CA ILE A 144 0.00 19.22 13.29
C ILE A 144 0.23 19.52 14.77
N GLU A 145 -0.17 18.58 15.63
CA GLU A 145 0.13 18.69 17.06
C GLU A 145 1.59 18.32 17.33
N LYS A 146 2.33 19.30 17.94
CA LYS A 146 3.59 19.15 18.72
C LYS A 146 4.76 18.28 18.17
N THR A 147 4.70 17.71 17.00
CA THR A 147 5.82 16.92 16.43
C THR A 147 6.61 17.77 15.43
N PRO A 148 7.95 17.65 15.35
CA PRO A 148 8.70 18.37 14.33
C PRO A 148 8.21 17.91 12.96
N ILE A 149 7.56 18.82 12.25
CA ILE A 149 6.98 18.65 10.89
C ILE A 149 7.95 17.93 9.96
N SER A 150 9.26 18.20 10.12
CA SER A 150 10.33 17.61 9.32
C SER A 150 10.39 16.08 9.36
N LYS A 151 10.21 15.43 10.52
CA LYS A 151 10.32 13.96 10.63
C LYS A 151 9.12 13.25 10.00
N VAL A 152 7.90 13.74 10.25
CA VAL A 152 6.68 13.16 9.65
C VAL A 152 6.75 13.32 8.13
N LEU A 153 7.13 14.49 7.64
CA LEU A 153 7.26 14.78 6.22
C LEU A 153 8.29 13.87 5.56
N ILE A 154 9.50 13.77 6.12
CA ILE A 154 10.56 12.92 5.58
C ILE A 154 10.14 11.46 5.51
N TYR A 155 9.59 10.89 6.61
CA TYR A 155 9.14 9.49 6.60
C TYR A 155 7.98 9.25 5.64
N SER A 156 7.06 10.21 5.49
CA SER A 156 5.96 10.09 4.54
C SER A 156 6.44 10.16 3.09
N ILE A 157 7.38 11.05 2.76
CA ILE A 157 7.99 11.14 1.43
C ILE A 157 8.75 9.85 1.11
N LEU A 158 9.63 9.40 2.01
CA LEU A 158 10.39 8.17 1.82
C LEU A 158 9.46 6.95 1.66
N SER A 159 8.40 6.89 2.48
CA SER A 159 7.40 5.83 2.34
C SER A 159 6.81 5.81 0.93
N ARG A 160 6.37 6.94 0.41
CA ARG A 160 5.74 7.00 -0.92
C ARG A 160 6.72 6.70 -2.03
N LEU A 161 7.95 7.20 -1.92
CA LEU A 161 9.02 6.90 -2.88
C LEU A 161 9.25 5.38 -2.99
N PHE A 162 9.46 4.71 -1.86
CA PHE A 162 9.74 3.28 -1.85
C PHE A 162 8.50 2.42 -2.17
N LEU A 163 7.28 2.79 -1.71
CA LEU A 163 6.07 2.05 -2.09
C LEU A 163 5.77 2.14 -3.58
N SER A 164 6.09 3.29 -4.21
CA SER A 164 5.88 3.45 -5.64
C SER A 164 6.76 2.52 -6.50
N THR A 165 7.83 1.93 -5.95
CA THR A 165 8.58 0.87 -6.64
C THR A 165 7.72 -0.37 -6.94
N GLY A 166 6.59 -0.53 -6.24
CA GLY A 166 5.58 -1.55 -6.55
C GLY A 166 5.03 -1.43 -7.98
N LEU A 167 5.06 -0.24 -8.59
CA LEU A 167 4.69 -0.04 -9.99
C LEU A 167 5.68 -0.68 -10.97
N LEU A 168 6.88 -1.02 -10.52
CA LEU A 168 7.90 -1.72 -11.30
C LEU A 168 7.80 -3.26 -11.16
N PHE A 169 6.78 -3.79 -10.48
CA PHE A 169 6.63 -5.22 -10.25
C PHE A 169 6.15 -6.02 -11.47
N VAL A 170 5.55 -5.35 -12.45
CA VAL A 170 4.93 -5.99 -13.62
C VAL A 170 5.82 -7.06 -14.27
N PRO A 171 7.06 -6.76 -14.71
CA PRO A 171 7.91 -7.75 -15.38
C PRO A 171 8.25 -8.95 -14.49
N PHE A 172 8.37 -8.74 -13.18
CA PHE A 172 8.65 -9.83 -12.22
C PHE A 172 7.42 -10.72 -12.01
N ILE A 173 6.22 -10.12 -11.89
CA ILE A 173 4.96 -10.86 -11.77
C ILE A 173 4.70 -11.70 -13.03
N GLU A 174 4.93 -11.13 -14.21
CA GLU A 174 4.76 -11.84 -15.48
C GLU A 174 5.73 -13.01 -15.63
N LYS A 175 6.94 -12.86 -15.11
CA LYS A 175 7.98 -13.87 -15.21
C LYS A 175 7.74 -15.07 -14.28
N ILE A 176 7.53 -14.81 -12.98
CA ILE A 176 7.46 -15.89 -11.98
C ILE A 176 6.02 -16.29 -11.58
N GLY A 177 5.02 -15.55 -12.03
CA GLY A 177 3.61 -15.76 -11.67
C GLY A 177 3.21 -15.06 -10.37
N ILE A 178 1.94 -14.65 -10.34
CA ILE A 178 1.44 -13.74 -9.31
C ILE A 178 1.48 -14.32 -7.88
N LEU A 179 1.06 -15.57 -7.67
CA LEU A 179 1.01 -16.15 -6.33
C LEU A 179 2.41 -16.36 -5.75
N LEU A 180 3.36 -16.82 -6.58
CA LEU A 180 4.75 -16.96 -6.16
C LEU A 180 5.37 -15.60 -5.89
N PHE A 181 5.12 -14.60 -6.76
CA PHE A 181 5.56 -13.23 -6.55
C PHE A 181 5.06 -12.66 -5.21
N CYS A 182 3.75 -12.77 -4.93
CA CYS A 182 3.17 -12.27 -3.67
C CYS A 182 3.74 -13.01 -2.45
N SER A 183 4.02 -14.32 -2.58
CA SER A 183 4.68 -15.09 -1.53
C SER A 183 6.09 -14.59 -1.26
N ILE A 184 6.90 -14.35 -2.30
CA ILE A 184 8.25 -13.80 -2.18
C ILE A 184 8.22 -12.40 -1.59
N LEU A 185 7.30 -11.53 -2.03
CA LEU A 185 7.13 -10.18 -1.50
C LEU A 185 6.94 -10.22 0.02
N GLU A 186 6.00 -11.03 0.51
CA GLU A 186 5.72 -11.12 1.94
C GLU A 186 6.80 -11.87 2.72
N ALA A 187 7.48 -12.85 2.11
CA ALA A 187 8.64 -13.51 2.71
C ALA A 187 9.81 -12.53 2.92
N VAL A 188 10.04 -11.63 1.94
CA VAL A 188 11.05 -10.56 2.06
C VAL A 188 10.67 -9.57 3.15
N VAL A 189 9.41 -9.13 3.19
CA VAL A 189 8.91 -8.22 4.25
C VAL A 189 9.07 -8.87 5.64
N PHE A 190 8.74 -10.14 5.77
CA PHE A 190 8.93 -10.90 7.01
C PHE A 190 10.42 -10.98 7.39
N SER A 191 11.27 -11.42 6.47
CA SER A 191 12.72 -11.63 6.73
C SER A 191 13.43 -10.33 7.10
N MET A 192 13.17 -9.24 6.37
CA MET A 192 13.74 -7.92 6.66
C MET A 192 13.29 -7.41 8.04
N SER A 193 12.01 -7.59 8.36
CA SER A 193 11.48 -7.21 9.68
C SER A 193 12.05 -8.06 10.79
N LEU A 194 12.27 -9.37 10.56
CA LEU A 194 12.90 -10.28 11.51
C LEU A 194 14.34 -9.86 11.80
N ILE A 195 15.12 -9.59 10.75
CA ILE A 195 16.50 -9.10 10.89
C ILE A 195 16.52 -7.83 11.75
N LEU A 196 15.70 -6.82 11.40
CA LEU A 196 15.65 -5.57 12.17
C LEU A 196 15.18 -5.79 13.62
N PHE A 197 14.25 -6.71 13.85
CA PHE A 197 13.76 -7.04 15.19
C PHE A 197 14.85 -7.71 16.02
N LEU A 198 15.66 -8.60 15.44
CA LEU A 198 16.76 -9.27 16.13
C LEU A 198 17.86 -8.28 16.58
N PHE A 199 18.08 -7.21 15.82
CA PHE A 199 19.03 -6.14 16.15
C PHE A 199 18.45 -5.06 17.08
N GLN A 200 17.15 -5.09 17.38
CA GLN A 200 16.54 -4.11 18.27
C GLN A 200 16.96 -4.36 19.73
N LYS A 201 17.43 -3.31 20.40
CA LYS A 201 17.87 -3.39 21.82
C LYS A 201 16.71 -3.73 22.76
N ASP A 202 15.55 -3.11 22.57
CA ASP A 202 14.36 -3.32 23.40
C ASP A 202 13.42 -4.32 22.72
N LYS A 203 13.63 -5.60 22.99
CA LYS A 203 12.79 -6.70 22.49
C LYS A 203 11.52 -6.89 23.33
N SER A 204 10.83 -5.83 23.73
CA SER A 204 9.61 -5.98 24.50
C SER A 204 8.47 -6.47 23.61
N TRP A 205 8.36 -7.78 23.51
CA TRP A 205 7.15 -8.42 22.98
C TRP A 205 6.07 -8.33 24.06
N LYS A 206 5.22 -7.33 23.96
CA LYS A 206 4.03 -7.26 24.82
C LYS A 206 3.06 -8.34 24.35
N GLY A 207 2.48 -9.07 25.29
CA GLY A 207 1.49 -10.11 24.99
C GLY A 207 0.37 -9.56 24.09
N VAL A 208 -0.07 -10.38 23.14
CA VAL A 208 -1.14 -10.00 22.18
C VAL A 208 -2.48 -10.35 22.81
N ASP A 209 -3.26 -9.31 23.18
CA ASP A 209 -4.62 -9.50 23.66
C ASP A 209 -5.57 -9.95 22.52
N ALA A 210 -6.77 -10.43 22.89
CA ALA A 210 -7.74 -10.94 21.92
C ALA A 210 -8.14 -9.89 20.87
N LYS A 211 -8.26 -8.63 21.29
CA LYS A 211 -8.58 -7.52 20.36
C LYS A 211 -7.49 -7.32 19.33
N THR A 212 -6.25 -7.23 19.77
CA THR A 212 -5.08 -7.05 18.90
C THR A 212 -4.92 -8.24 17.95
N ARG A 213 -5.13 -9.46 18.41
CA ARG A 213 -5.11 -10.67 17.60
C ARG A 213 -6.14 -10.61 16.47
N ASN A 214 -7.37 -10.21 16.78
CA ASN A 214 -8.42 -10.08 15.78
C ASN A 214 -8.09 -8.99 14.74
N GLU A 215 -7.58 -7.84 15.19
CA GLU A 215 -7.16 -6.78 14.27
C GLU A 215 -6.01 -7.24 13.35
N ILE A 216 -5.01 -7.97 13.88
CA ILE A 216 -3.93 -8.55 13.06
C ILE A 216 -4.49 -9.57 12.07
N PHE A 217 -5.43 -10.41 12.48
CA PHE A 217 -6.09 -11.36 11.57
C PHE A 217 -6.80 -10.62 10.42
N PHE A 218 -7.53 -9.53 10.71
CA PHE A 218 -8.13 -8.68 9.67
C PHE A 218 -7.08 -8.06 8.75
N LEU A 219 -5.96 -7.59 9.30
CA LEU A 219 -4.85 -7.07 8.50
C LEU A 219 -4.24 -8.13 7.57
N ILE A 220 -4.18 -9.39 7.99
CA ILE A 220 -3.73 -10.51 7.16
C ILE A 220 -4.72 -10.74 6.01
N ILE A 221 -6.01 -10.89 6.29
CA ILE A 221 -7.02 -11.17 5.26
C ILE A 221 -7.12 -10.03 4.25
N LEU A 222 -7.32 -8.79 4.72
CA LEU A 222 -7.44 -7.63 3.85
C LEU A 222 -6.13 -7.34 3.11
N GLY A 223 -4.99 -7.53 3.79
CA GLY A 223 -3.69 -7.39 3.17
C GLY A 223 -3.49 -8.40 2.04
N THR A 224 -3.85 -9.67 2.24
CA THR A 224 -3.78 -10.71 1.20
C THR A 224 -4.66 -10.36 0.01
N ILE A 225 -5.93 -9.98 0.25
CA ILE A 225 -6.85 -9.54 -0.82
C ILE A 225 -6.25 -8.34 -1.58
N GLY A 226 -5.81 -7.31 -0.84
CA GLY A 226 -5.26 -6.10 -1.44
C GLY A 226 -4.02 -6.38 -2.29
N ILE A 227 -3.05 -7.14 -1.76
CA ILE A 227 -1.81 -7.51 -2.47
C ILE A 227 -2.14 -8.28 -3.74
N PHE A 228 -2.98 -9.32 -3.65
CA PHE A 228 -3.34 -10.11 -4.82
C PHE A 228 -4.04 -9.27 -5.88
N CYS A 229 -5.11 -8.55 -5.50
CA CYS A 229 -5.91 -7.76 -6.42
C CYS A 229 -5.08 -6.68 -7.13
N LEU A 230 -4.24 -5.95 -6.39
CA LEU A 230 -3.43 -4.87 -6.98
C LEU A 230 -2.31 -5.42 -7.87
N ASN A 231 -1.60 -6.46 -7.42
CA ASN A 231 -0.54 -7.06 -8.25
C ASN A 231 -1.09 -7.80 -9.48
N PHE A 232 -2.30 -8.34 -9.42
CA PHE A 232 -2.95 -8.88 -10.60
C PHE A 232 -3.40 -7.76 -11.55
N ALA A 233 -4.02 -6.73 -11.03
CA ALA A 233 -4.59 -5.65 -11.82
C ALA A 233 -3.53 -4.82 -12.54
N ILE A 234 -2.37 -4.58 -11.90
CA ILE A 234 -1.27 -3.79 -12.49
C ILE A 234 -0.71 -4.45 -13.76
N THR A 235 -0.75 -5.77 -13.88
CA THR A 235 -0.33 -6.49 -15.12
C THR A 235 -1.33 -6.37 -16.26
N LYS A 236 -2.53 -5.81 -16.01
CA LYS A 236 -3.64 -5.75 -16.98
C LYS A 236 -4.15 -4.34 -17.24
N THR A 237 -3.47 -3.34 -16.69
CA THR A 237 -3.93 -1.94 -16.72
C THR A 237 -2.73 -1.02 -16.93
N SER A 238 -2.97 0.14 -17.58
CA SER A 238 -1.99 1.21 -17.66
C SER A 238 -1.52 1.63 -16.27
N ILE A 239 -0.22 1.85 -16.11
CA ILE A 239 0.41 2.28 -14.84
C ILE A 239 -0.17 3.62 -14.38
N ILE A 240 -0.42 4.54 -15.34
CA ILE A 240 -1.00 5.84 -15.03
C ILE A 240 -2.42 5.66 -14.49
N VAL A 241 -3.27 4.84 -15.12
CA VAL A 241 -4.63 4.56 -14.63
C VAL A 241 -4.58 3.89 -13.25
N PHE A 242 -3.69 2.93 -13.08
CA PHE A 242 -3.49 2.26 -11.79
C PHE A 242 -3.09 3.25 -10.69
N ALA A 243 -2.15 4.16 -10.96
CA ALA A 243 -1.72 5.19 -10.02
C ALA A 243 -2.85 6.15 -9.62
N PHE A 244 -3.71 6.52 -10.58
CA PHE A 244 -4.88 7.35 -10.29
C PHE A 244 -5.90 6.65 -9.39
N MET A 245 -6.19 5.39 -9.68
CA MET A 245 -7.11 4.60 -8.86
C MET A 245 -6.56 4.40 -7.43
N GLY A 246 -5.24 4.51 -7.25
CA GLY A 246 -4.58 4.51 -5.95
C GLY A 246 -5.06 5.60 -4.97
N LEU A 247 -5.76 6.63 -5.47
CA LEU A 247 -6.36 7.66 -4.62
C LEU A 247 -7.61 7.20 -3.87
N ILE A 248 -8.21 6.10 -4.24
CA ILE A 248 -9.27 5.45 -3.46
C ILE A 248 -8.73 5.05 -2.08
N GLU A 249 -7.49 4.59 -2.02
CA GLU A 249 -6.84 4.13 -0.78
C GLU A 249 -6.79 5.22 0.32
N PRO A 250 -6.26 6.44 0.08
CA PRO A 250 -6.29 7.51 1.05
C PRO A 250 -7.69 7.87 1.53
N ILE A 251 -8.65 7.89 0.63
CA ILE A 251 -10.04 8.24 0.96
C ILE A 251 -10.65 7.23 1.93
N ILE A 252 -10.53 5.94 1.61
CA ILE A 252 -11.00 4.86 2.48
C ILE A 252 -10.25 4.86 3.82
N GLY A 253 -8.93 5.05 3.79
CA GLY A 253 -8.12 5.13 5.01
C GLY A 253 -8.54 6.28 5.95
N ILE A 254 -8.90 7.44 5.40
CA ILE A 254 -9.44 8.57 6.17
C ILE A 254 -10.83 8.23 6.73
N LEU A 255 -11.70 7.61 5.94
CA LEU A 255 -13.01 7.17 6.44
C LEU A 255 -12.85 6.18 7.60
N VAL A 256 -11.95 5.21 7.48
CA VAL A 256 -11.64 4.29 8.59
C VAL A 256 -11.11 5.06 9.81
N SER A 257 -10.24 6.05 9.63
CA SER A 257 -9.73 6.84 10.76
C SER A 257 -10.85 7.61 11.48
N ILE A 258 -11.83 8.12 10.76
CA ILE A 258 -12.99 8.81 11.33
C ILE A 258 -13.86 7.83 12.13
N PHE A 259 -14.26 6.71 11.51
CA PHE A 259 -15.21 5.79 12.13
C PHE A 259 -14.58 4.93 13.23
N TYR A 260 -13.36 4.45 13.01
CA TYR A 260 -12.69 3.52 13.92
C TYR A 260 -11.86 4.24 15.00
N HIS A 261 -11.10 5.26 14.63
CA HIS A 261 -10.27 6.04 15.57
C HIS A 261 -10.97 7.28 16.10
N LYS A 262 -12.22 7.57 15.63
CA LYS A 262 -13.01 8.76 16.00
C LYS A 262 -12.26 10.09 15.75
N GLU A 263 -11.40 10.13 14.73
CA GLU A 263 -10.72 11.35 14.33
C GLU A 263 -11.74 12.36 13.78
N LYS A 264 -11.62 13.64 14.22
CA LYS A 264 -12.50 14.71 13.73
C LYS A 264 -11.96 15.29 12.44
N ILE A 265 -12.78 15.30 11.39
CA ILE A 265 -12.48 16.00 10.14
C ILE A 265 -13.16 17.37 10.10
N ASN A 266 -12.53 18.30 9.41
CA ASN A 266 -13.13 19.60 9.16
C ASN A 266 -13.80 19.66 7.78
N LYS A 267 -14.55 20.78 7.53
CA LYS A 267 -15.29 20.96 6.27
C LYS A 267 -14.37 20.92 5.03
N LEU A 268 -13.15 21.45 5.11
CA LEU A 268 -12.20 21.45 3.99
C LEU A 268 -11.70 20.02 3.66
N GLN A 269 -11.46 19.19 4.68
CA GLN A 269 -11.14 17.78 4.48
C GLN A 269 -12.28 17.04 3.78
N PHE A 270 -13.53 17.30 4.20
CA PHE A 270 -14.69 16.69 3.57
C PHE A 270 -14.82 17.10 2.09
N VAL A 271 -14.67 18.39 1.76
CA VAL A 271 -14.68 18.87 0.38
C VAL A 271 -13.57 18.25 -0.44
N GLY A 272 -12.35 18.17 0.11
CA GLY A 272 -11.22 17.51 -0.55
C GLY A 272 -11.47 16.02 -0.82
N LEU A 273 -12.07 15.30 0.14
CA LEU A 273 -12.46 13.90 -0.03
C LEU A 273 -13.49 13.72 -1.15
N ALA A 274 -14.54 14.54 -1.17
CA ALA A 274 -15.58 14.49 -2.20
C ALA A 274 -15.00 14.79 -3.60
N LEU A 275 -14.16 15.83 -3.71
CA LEU A 275 -13.49 16.19 -4.97
C LEU A 275 -12.57 15.08 -5.46
N GLY A 276 -11.78 14.47 -4.55
CA GLY A 276 -10.90 13.37 -4.86
C GLY A 276 -11.65 12.14 -5.37
N LEU A 277 -12.77 11.78 -4.73
CA LEU A 277 -13.63 10.67 -5.16
C LEU A 277 -14.22 10.90 -6.55
N VAL A 278 -14.81 12.07 -6.78
CA VAL A 278 -15.42 12.41 -8.08
C VAL A 278 -14.36 12.38 -9.18
N SER A 279 -13.20 12.99 -8.95
CA SER A 279 -12.12 13.03 -9.95
C SER A 279 -11.56 11.63 -10.25
N SER A 280 -11.40 10.78 -9.24
CA SER A 280 -10.95 9.39 -9.43
C SER A 280 -11.99 8.57 -10.20
N PHE A 281 -13.28 8.79 -9.92
CA PHE A 281 -14.38 8.13 -10.62
C PHE A 281 -14.42 8.54 -12.10
N VAL A 282 -14.37 9.84 -12.40
CA VAL A 282 -14.34 10.34 -13.78
C VAL A 282 -13.18 9.74 -14.57
N LEU A 283 -11.99 9.65 -13.95
CA LEU A 283 -10.81 9.06 -14.60
C LEU A 283 -10.93 7.57 -14.90
N SER A 284 -11.74 6.84 -14.14
CA SER A 284 -11.93 5.40 -14.36
C SER A 284 -12.71 5.08 -15.65
N PHE A 285 -13.38 6.08 -16.22
CA PHE A 285 -14.16 5.95 -17.48
C PHE A 285 -13.44 6.55 -18.70
N LEU A 286 -12.28 7.15 -18.53
CA LEU A 286 -11.45 7.76 -19.60
C LEU A 286 -10.22 6.91 -19.90
#